data_b1e36c3fa5fe616a98d2ad69e6223316
#
_entry.id   b1e36c3fa5fe616a98d2ad69e6223316
#
_cell.length_a   1.000
_cell.length_b   1.000
_cell.length_c   1.000
_cell.angle_alpha   90.00
_cell.angle_beta   90.00
_cell.angle_gamma   90.00
#
_symmetry.space_group_name_H-M   'P 1'
#
loop_
_entity.id
_entity.type
_entity.pdbx_description
1 polymer ?
#
loop_
_entity_poly.entity_id
_entity_poly.type
_entity_poly.pdbx_seq_one_letter_code
_entity_poly.pdbx_strand_id
1 'polypeptide(L)'
;MCVYCWKCRVHLVAHLLIIICLCAQAVSDAMLVELKQCFLEAYDDNQDGKIDIRELAQLLPMEENFLLLFRFDNPLESSVEFMKIWREYDTDGSGFIEADELKNFLRDLLKEAKKINDVSEDKLIEYTDTMLQVFDANKDGRLQLSEMAKLLPVKENFLCRQIFKGATKLTKDDIERVFALYDRDNNGSIENEELRGFLKDLLELVKKDYDAVDLQEFEETILRGCDYDQDGKISKKELTMILLALARSNQEEEASAT
;
A
#
# COMPACT_ATOMS: atom_id res chain seq x y z
N MET A 1 38.93 15.72 -18.66
CA MET A 1 37.73 14.83 -18.67
C MET A 1 36.84 15.28 -17.53
N CYS A 2 35.78 15.93 -17.87
CA CYS A 2 34.93 16.67 -16.91
C CYS A 2 34.02 15.68 -16.19
N VAL A 3 34.21 15.54 -14.88
CA VAL A 3 33.23 14.92 -13.99
C VAL A 3 32.05 15.91 -13.96
N TYR A 4 31.06 15.72 -14.80
CA TYR A 4 29.81 16.49 -14.75
C TYR A 4 29.14 16.16 -13.43
N CYS A 5 29.15 17.19 -12.57
CA CYS A 5 28.60 17.18 -11.23
C CYS A 5 27.16 16.70 -11.23
N TRP A 6 26.87 15.62 -10.52
CA TRP A 6 25.57 15.03 -10.31
C TRP A 6 24.49 16.07 -9.88
N LYS A 7 24.89 17.07 -9.09
CA LYS A 7 24.05 18.22 -8.74
C LYS A 7 23.51 19.03 -9.94
N CYS A 8 24.24 19.09 -11.05
CA CYS A 8 23.77 19.80 -12.25
C CYS A 8 22.66 19.04 -12.99
N ARG A 9 22.65 17.71 -12.96
CA ARG A 9 21.60 16.89 -13.60
C ARG A 9 20.27 17.00 -12.87
N VAL A 10 20.27 16.87 -11.54
CA VAL A 10 19.06 16.97 -10.71
C VAL A 10 18.44 18.36 -10.82
N HIS A 11 19.27 19.44 -10.81
CA HIS A 11 18.78 20.81 -10.97
C HIS A 11 18.19 21.07 -12.35
N LEU A 12 18.75 20.46 -13.40
CA LEU A 12 18.26 20.63 -14.76
C LEU A 12 16.88 19.97 -14.96
N VAL A 13 16.67 18.78 -14.38
CA VAL A 13 15.42 18.03 -14.50
C VAL A 13 14.33 18.64 -13.61
N ALA A 14 14.63 19.07 -12.41
CA ALA A 14 13.70 19.79 -11.55
C ALA A 14 13.29 21.15 -12.20
N HIS A 15 14.23 21.89 -12.77
CA HIS A 15 13.92 23.09 -13.54
C HIS A 15 13.07 22.81 -14.80
N LEU A 16 13.32 21.70 -15.51
CA LEU A 16 12.52 21.27 -16.65
C LEU A 16 11.09 20.89 -16.24
N LEU A 17 10.92 20.16 -15.14
CA LEU A 17 9.60 19.83 -14.59
C LEU A 17 8.84 21.07 -14.13
N ILE A 18 9.51 22.01 -13.46
CA ILE A 18 8.93 23.30 -13.03
C ILE A 18 8.54 24.13 -14.28
N ILE A 19 9.38 24.17 -15.31
CA ILE A 19 9.09 24.86 -16.57
C ILE A 19 7.91 24.20 -17.29
N ILE A 20 7.81 22.88 -17.30
CA ILE A 20 6.68 22.14 -17.89
C ILE A 20 5.39 22.39 -17.11
N CYS A 21 5.41 22.39 -15.78
CA CYS A 21 4.26 22.73 -14.94
C CYS A 21 3.83 24.20 -15.12
N LEU A 22 4.76 25.12 -15.25
CA LEU A 22 4.47 26.55 -15.47
C LEU A 22 4.02 26.86 -16.91
N CYS A 23 4.38 26.01 -17.90
CA CYS A 23 4.07 26.19 -19.32
C CYS A 23 3.00 25.22 -19.83
N ALA A 24 2.10 24.71 -18.99
CA ALA A 24 1.10 23.69 -19.33
C ALA A 24 0.17 24.01 -20.53
N GLN A 25 0.33 25.13 -21.19
CA GLN A 25 -0.44 25.52 -22.38
C GLN A 25 0.31 25.39 -23.70
N ALA A 26 1.57 24.93 -23.73
CA ALA A 26 2.40 24.94 -24.94
C ALA A 26 3.29 23.71 -25.16
N VAL A 27 3.06 22.59 -24.51
CA VAL A 27 3.88 21.38 -24.74
C VAL A 27 3.29 20.62 -25.92
N SER A 28 4.02 20.56 -27.05
CA SER A 28 3.62 19.75 -28.20
C SER A 28 3.83 18.26 -27.94
N ASP A 29 3.06 17.40 -28.62
CA ASP A 29 3.22 15.94 -28.53
C ASP A 29 4.66 15.50 -28.86
N ALA A 30 5.33 16.17 -29.78
CA ALA A 30 6.72 15.91 -30.11
C ALA A 30 7.67 16.18 -28.92
N MET A 31 7.47 17.28 -28.19
CA MET A 31 8.24 17.58 -26.97
C MET A 31 7.99 16.57 -25.86
N LEU A 32 6.77 16.06 -25.73
CA LEU A 32 6.44 15.02 -24.76
C LEU A 32 7.17 13.69 -25.08
N VAL A 33 7.25 13.36 -26.37
CA VAL A 33 7.99 12.16 -26.82
C VAL A 33 9.48 12.31 -26.54
N GLU A 34 10.09 13.45 -26.88
CA GLU A 34 11.51 13.72 -26.58
C GLU A 34 11.78 13.71 -25.08
N LEU A 35 10.92 14.33 -24.28
CA LEU A 35 11.03 14.36 -22.83
C LEU A 35 10.96 12.94 -22.24
N LYS A 36 9.99 12.13 -22.68
CA LYS A 36 9.89 10.73 -22.29
C LYS A 36 11.16 9.97 -22.61
N GLN A 37 11.70 10.16 -23.82
CA GLN A 37 12.93 9.49 -24.23
C GLN A 37 14.13 9.91 -23.36
N CYS A 38 14.29 11.20 -23.08
CA CYS A 38 15.34 11.69 -22.19
C CYS A 38 15.21 11.14 -20.75
N PHE A 39 13.98 10.99 -20.26
CA PHE A 39 13.74 10.40 -18.93
C PHE A 39 14.13 8.92 -18.90
N LEU A 40 13.73 8.14 -19.90
CA LEU A 40 14.09 6.74 -19.99
C LEU A 40 15.62 6.58 -20.12
N GLU A 41 16.28 7.35 -20.98
CA GLU A 41 17.74 7.31 -21.12
C GLU A 41 18.50 7.69 -19.84
N ALA A 42 17.90 8.52 -18.99
CA ALA A 42 18.55 9.00 -17.76
C ALA A 42 18.30 8.12 -16.54
N TYR A 43 17.16 7.43 -16.46
CA TYR A 43 16.65 6.81 -15.24
C TYR A 43 16.14 5.37 -15.41
N ASP A 44 15.92 4.87 -16.62
CA ASP A 44 15.55 3.48 -16.91
C ASP A 44 16.82 2.62 -16.90
N ASP A 45 17.25 2.22 -15.70
CA ASP A 45 18.47 1.45 -15.51
C ASP A 45 18.33 0.00 -16.03
N ASN A 46 17.12 -0.57 -15.97
CA ASN A 46 16.84 -1.93 -16.40
C ASN A 46 16.45 -2.03 -17.88
N GLN A 47 16.25 -0.90 -18.57
CA GLN A 47 15.92 -0.76 -20.00
C GLN A 47 14.62 -1.49 -20.40
N ASP A 48 13.63 -1.50 -19.50
CA ASP A 48 12.31 -2.10 -19.80
C ASP A 48 11.32 -1.13 -20.47
N GLY A 49 11.72 0.13 -20.70
CA GLY A 49 10.94 1.17 -21.34
C GLY A 49 9.93 1.84 -20.42
N LYS A 50 10.09 1.67 -19.13
CA LYS A 50 9.26 2.26 -18.05
C LYS A 50 10.17 2.84 -17.00
N ILE A 51 9.65 3.75 -16.20
CA ILE A 51 10.30 4.22 -14.98
C ILE A 51 9.58 3.56 -13.81
N ASP A 52 10.24 2.66 -13.13
CA ASP A 52 9.73 2.07 -11.91
C ASP A 52 9.96 3.03 -10.72
N ILE A 53 9.44 2.67 -9.55
CA ILE A 53 9.52 3.56 -8.39
C ILE A 53 10.93 3.66 -7.81
N ARG A 54 11.79 2.65 -8.02
CA ARG A 54 13.20 2.69 -7.58
C ARG A 54 13.99 3.65 -8.44
N GLU A 55 13.70 3.63 -9.73
CA GLU A 55 14.27 4.55 -10.71
C GLU A 55 13.76 5.97 -10.50
N LEU A 56 12.44 6.12 -10.24
CA LEU A 56 11.83 7.40 -9.88
C LEU A 56 12.41 7.97 -8.58
N ALA A 57 12.70 7.13 -7.61
CA ALA A 57 13.31 7.54 -6.34
C ALA A 57 14.68 8.21 -6.52
N GLN A 58 15.43 7.93 -7.60
CA GLN A 58 16.67 8.61 -7.89
C GLN A 58 16.51 10.10 -8.22
N LEU A 59 15.29 10.53 -8.56
CA LEU A 59 14.95 11.93 -8.84
C LEU A 59 14.74 12.75 -7.56
N LEU A 60 14.43 12.09 -6.46
CA LEU A 60 14.13 12.74 -5.19
C LEU A 60 15.41 13.03 -4.38
N PRO A 61 15.41 14.00 -3.48
CA PRO A 61 16.49 14.19 -2.51
C PRO A 61 16.79 12.90 -1.73
N MET A 62 18.06 12.69 -1.35
CA MET A 62 18.53 11.42 -0.76
C MET A 62 17.75 10.98 0.49
N GLU A 63 17.19 11.92 1.24
CA GLU A 63 16.47 11.64 2.49
C GLU A 63 15.03 11.19 2.22
N GLU A 64 14.37 11.78 1.23
CA GLU A 64 13.02 11.39 0.76
C GLU A 64 13.04 10.05 0.01
N ASN A 65 14.09 9.79 -0.76
CA ASN A 65 14.36 8.50 -1.39
C ASN A 65 14.33 7.37 -0.39
N PHE A 66 14.91 7.59 0.79
CA PHE A 66 14.95 6.55 1.80
C PHE A 66 13.54 6.13 2.24
N LEU A 67 12.62 7.07 2.48
CA LEU A 67 11.26 6.75 2.90
C LEU A 67 10.49 5.97 1.83
N LEU A 68 10.66 6.34 0.56
CA LEU A 68 10.03 5.64 -0.55
C LEU A 68 10.65 4.26 -0.81
N LEU A 69 11.97 4.13 -0.73
CA LEU A 69 12.67 2.86 -0.94
C LEU A 69 12.52 1.91 0.23
N PHE A 70 12.51 2.42 1.46
CA PHE A 70 12.39 1.60 2.67
C PHE A 70 11.16 0.69 2.63
N ARG A 71 10.02 1.19 2.14
CA ARG A 71 8.78 0.42 2.02
C ARG A 71 8.90 -0.76 1.05
N PHE A 72 9.71 -0.64 -0.03
CA PHE A 72 9.92 -1.73 -0.99
C PHE A 72 10.91 -2.76 -0.49
N ASP A 73 11.93 -2.32 0.23
CA ASP A 73 12.94 -3.20 0.78
C ASP A 73 12.45 -3.92 2.05
N ASN A 74 11.46 -3.35 2.74
CA ASN A 74 10.88 -3.86 3.97
C ASN A 74 9.33 -3.91 3.92
N PRO A 75 8.74 -4.67 2.99
CA PRO A 75 7.28 -4.83 2.98
C PRO A 75 6.83 -5.60 4.23
N LEU A 76 5.65 -5.26 4.74
CA LEU A 76 5.06 -5.93 5.89
C LEU A 76 4.81 -7.43 5.59
N GLU A 77 4.97 -8.26 6.59
CA GLU A 77 4.78 -9.71 6.45
C GLU A 77 3.32 -10.10 6.19
N SER A 78 2.37 -9.33 6.74
CA SER A 78 0.94 -9.60 6.60
C SER A 78 0.09 -8.35 6.83
N SER A 79 -1.16 -8.39 6.37
CA SER A 79 -2.14 -7.35 6.65
C SER A 79 -2.56 -7.27 8.13
N VAL A 80 -2.30 -8.31 8.92
CA VAL A 80 -2.44 -8.25 10.39
C VAL A 80 -1.45 -7.26 10.99
N GLU A 81 -0.20 -7.29 10.53
CA GLU A 81 0.83 -6.34 10.96
C GLU A 81 0.47 -4.90 10.52
N PHE A 82 -0.04 -4.75 9.31
CA PHE A 82 -0.56 -3.47 8.83
C PHE A 82 -1.66 -2.92 9.74
N MET A 83 -2.65 -3.73 10.12
CA MET A 83 -3.75 -3.29 11.01
C MET A 83 -3.27 -2.95 12.43
N LYS A 84 -2.21 -3.60 12.92
CA LYS A 84 -1.58 -3.23 14.21
C LYS A 84 -0.95 -1.84 14.13
N ILE A 85 -0.19 -1.57 13.06
CA ILE A 85 0.40 -0.25 12.80
C ILE A 85 -0.70 0.80 12.64
N TRP A 86 -1.73 0.52 11.86
CA TRP A 86 -2.88 1.42 11.70
C TRP A 86 -3.46 1.84 13.05
N ARG A 87 -3.79 0.88 13.91
CA ARG A 87 -4.35 1.15 15.24
C ARG A 87 -3.40 1.90 16.17
N GLU A 88 -2.10 1.72 16.00
CA GLU A 88 -1.08 2.40 16.81
C GLU A 88 -1.02 3.89 16.48
N TYR A 89 -1.20 4.25 15.21
CA TYR A 89 -1.06 5.63 14.75
C TYR A 89 -2.38 6.38 14.55
N ASP A 90 -3.50 5.72 14.25
CA ASP A 90 -4.86 6.28 14.34
C ASP A 90 -5.25 6.35 15.82
N THR A 91 -4.68 7.34 16.52
CA THR A 91 -4.73 7.43 17.98
C THR A 91 -6.05 7.93 18.52
N ASP A 92 -6.76 8.73 17.75
CA ASP A 92 -8.06 9.28 18.09
C ASP A 92 -9.24 8.42 17.56
N GLY A 93 -8.93 7.39 16.76
CA GLY A 93 -9.93 6.51 16.16
C GLY A 93 -10.77 7.21 15.10
N SER A 94 -10.22 8.23 14.43
CA SER A 94 -10.92 8.99 13.39
C SER A 94 -11.16 8.17 12.11
N GLY A 95 -10.41 7.08 11.94
CA GLY A 95 -10.42 6.26 10.73
C GLY A 95 -9.58 6.83 9.59
N PHE A 96 -8.69 7.77 9.91
CA PHE A 96 -7.71 8.38 9.03
C PHE A 96 -6.38 8.51 9.77
N ILE A 97 -5.27 8.58 9.04
CA ILE A 97 -3.98 9.00 9.58
C ILE A 97 -3.80 10.47 9.22
N GLU A 98 -3.96 11.35 10.19
CA GLU A 98 -3.82 12.78 10.03
C GLU A 98 -2.34 13.22 9.96
N ALA A 99 -2.07 14.46 9.54
CA ALA A 99 -0.71 14.94 9.33
C ALA A 99 0.18 14.81 10.58
N ASP A 100 -0.34 15.05 11.78
CA ASP A 100 0.43 14.91 13.03
C ASP A 100 0.69 13.44 13.38
N GLU A 101 -0.23 12.55 13.09
CA GLU A 101 -0.09 11.11 13.28
C GLU A 101 0.90 10.51 12.27
N LEU A 102 0.80 10.92 10.99
CA LEU A 102 1.75 10.56 9.95
C LEU A 102 3.18 11.06 10.31
N LYS A 103 3.29 12.27 10.84
CA LYS A 103 4.56 12.81 11.32
C LYS A 103 5.18 11.96 12.44
N ASN A 104 4.38 11.49 13.39
CA ASN A 104 4.82 10.61 14.45
C ASN A 104 5.28 9.26 13.90
N PHE A 105 4.49 8.67 12.99
CA PHE A 105 4.86 7.44 12.27
C PHE A 105 6.21 7.59 11.55
N LEU A 106 6.40 8.66 10.79
CA LEU A 106 7.65 8.91 10.07
C LEU A 106 8.85 9.12 11.01
N ARG A 107 8.64 9.79 12.15
CA ARG A 107 9.69 9.96 13.19
C ARG A 107 10.15 8.59 13.73
N ASP A 108 9.22 7.72 14.08
CA ASP A 108 9.53 6.41 14.64
C ASP A 108 10.17 5.50 13.58
N LEU A 109 9.67 5.55 12.36
CA LEU A 109 10.25 4.83 11.22
C LEU A 109 11.71 5.23 10.95
N LEU A 110 12.01 6.53 10.96
CA LEU A 110 13.37 7.04 10.76
C LEU A 110 14.30 6.65 11.91
N LYS A 111 13.79 6.68 13.14
CA LYS A 111 14.52 6.27 14.33
C LYS A 111 14.88 4.78 14.28
N GLU A 112 13.95 3.94 13.90
CA GLU A 112 14.14 2.49 13.85
C GLU A 112 15.06 2.09 12.68
N ALA A 113 14.77 2.58 11.50
CA ALA A 113 15.44 2.16 10.27
C ALA A 113 16.84 2.75 10.08
N LYS A 114 17.04 4.04 10.39
CA LYS A 114 18.34 4.71 10.23
C LYS A 114 19.08 4.91 11.54
N LYS A 115 18.47 4.59 12.68
CA LYS A 115 18.98 4.93 14.02
C LYS A 115 19.29 6.44 14.17
N ILE A 116 18.57 7.26 13.44
CA ILE A 116 18.64 8.71 13.53
C ILE A 116 17.70 9.12 14.67
N ASN A 117 18.30 9.51 15.79
CA ASN A 117 17.53 9.89 16.98
C ASN A 117 17.14 11.38 16.99
N ASP A 118 17.66 12.19 16.06
CA ASP A 118 17.51 13.64 16.11
C ASP A 118 17.19 14.17 14.69
N VAL A 119 15.94 13.97 14.28
CA VAL A 119 15.40 14.61 13.07
C VAL A 119 14.75 15.92 13.49
N SER A 120 15.15 17.04 12.87
CA SER A 120 14.54 18.33 13.17
C SER A 120 13.05 18.33 12.81
N GLU A 121 12.25 19.07 13.60
CA GLU A 121 10.81 19.17 13.37
C GLU A 121 10.48 19.71 11.97
N ASP A 122 11.25 20.68 11.47
CA ASP A 122 11.07 21.24 10.13
C ASP A 122 11.23 20.17 9.03
N LYS A 123 12.20 19.27 9.19
CA LYS A 123 12.37 18.14 8.25
C LYS A 123 11.25 17.11 8.33
N LEU A 124 10.76 16.85 9.54
CA LEU A 124 9.61 15.93 9.70
C LEU A 124 8.35 16.48 9.04
N ILE A 125 8.13 17.80 9.12
CA ILE A 125 7.03 18.47 8.43
C ILE A 125 7.21 18.32 6.91
N GLU A 126 8.41 18.62 6.38
CA GLU A 126 8.72 18.46 4.96
C GLU A 126 8.47 17.03 4.46
N TYR A 127 8.88 16.01 5.23
CA TYR A 127 8.64 14.61 4.90
C TYR A 127 7.15 14.26 4.95
N THR A 128 6.43 14.76 5.93
CA THR A 128 4.98 14.56 6.06
C THR A 128 4.24 15.15 4.85
N ASP A 129 4.58 16.38 4.48
CA ASP A 129 3.99 17.07 3.32
C ASP A 129 4.29 16.29 2.02
N THR A 130 5.53 15.80 1.86
CA THR A 130 5.92 14.99 0.71
C THR A 130 5.14 13.68 0.65
N MET A 131 4.98 12.99 1.78
CA MET A 131 4.22 11.73 1.83
C MET A 131 2.74 11.96 1.51
N LEU A 132 2.12 13.01 2.05
CA LEU A 132 0.76 13.40 1.69
C LEU A 132 0.64 13.74 0.21
N GLN A 133 1.58 14.50 -0.37
CA GLN A 133 1.55 14.80 -1.81
C GLN A 133 1.59 13.55 -2.71
N VAL A 134 2.26 12.50 -2.27
CA VAL A 134 2.42 11.25 -3.04
C VAL A 134 1.25 10.28 -2.84
N PHE A 135 0.77 10.13 -1.61
CA PHE A 135 -0.16 9.06 -1.22
C PHE A 135 -1.60 9.52 -0.99
N ASP A 136 -1.82 10.78 -0.59
CA ASP A 136 -3.14 11.39 -0.46
C ASP A 136 -3.70 11.70 -1.86
N ALA A 137 -4.46 10.76 -2.42
CA ALA A 137 -4.99 10.85 -3.77
C ALA A 137 -6.21 11.78 -3.85
N ASN A 138 -7.00 11.84 -2.77
CA ASN A 138 -8.22 12.65 -2.69
C ASN A 138 -7.92 14.10 -2.27
N LYS A 139 -6.70 14.38 -1.78
CA LYS A 139 -6.19 15.69 -1.34
C LYS A 139 -6.97 16.29 -0.18
N ASP A 140 -7.35 15.47 0.78
CA ASP A 140 -8.03 15.92 2.00
C ASP A 140 -7.06 16.22 3.17
N GLY A 141 -5.76 16.02 2.96
CA GLY A 141 -4.69 16.33 3.91
C GLY A 141 -4.42 15.24 4.95
N ARG A 142 -4.95 14.02 4.73
CA ARG A 142 -4.81 12.86 5.59
C ARG A 142 -4.79 11.58 4.77
N LEU A 143 -4.41 10.47 5.34
CA LEU A 143 -4.38 9.18 4.64
C LEU A 143 -5.51 8.29 5.13
N GLN A 144 -6.38 7.89 4.21
CA GLN A 144 -7.35 6.82 4.45
C GLN A 144 -6.69 5.44 4.37
N LEU A 145 -7.41 4.39 4.73
CA LEU A 145 -6.89 3.04 4.86
C LEU A 145 -6.24 2.53 3.55
N SER A 146 -6.89 2.74 2.41
CA SER A 146 -6.36 2.34 1.09
C SER A 146 -5.14 3.15 0.64
N GLU A 147 -4.98 4.39 1.09
CA GLU A 147 -3.82 5.23 0.81
C GLU A 147 -2.64 4.86 1.69
N MET A 148 -2.88 4.61 2.98
CA MET A 148 -1.85 4.09 3.89
C MET A 148 -1.37 2.69 3.44
N ALA A 149 -2.23 1.85 2.87
CA ALA A 149 -1.84 0.56 2.31
C ALA A 149 -0.88 0.70 1.10
N LYS A 150 -0.95 1.81 0.35
CA LYS A 150 0.03 2.12 -0.69
C LYS A 150 1.36 2.60 -0.09
N LEU A 151 1.34 3.28 1.04
CA LEU A 151 2.55 3.69 1.78
C LEU A 151 3.24 2.48 2.43
N LEU A 152 2.48 1.55 3.00
CA LEU A 152 2.97 0.35 3.68
C LEU A 152 2.52 -0.92 2.93
N PRO A 153 3.21 -1.32 1.86
CA PRO A 153 2.85 -2.51 1.12
C PRO A 153 3.09 -3.78 1.94
N VAL A 154 2.17 -4.72 1.81
CA VAL A 154 2.29 -6.07 2.34
C VAL A 154 2.99 -6.95 1.30
N LYS A 155 3.84 -7.88 1.72
CA LYS A 155 4.60 -8.79 0.84
C LYS A 155 3.70 -9.53 -0.15
N GLU A 156 2.58 -10.03 0.31
CA GLU A 156 1.65 -10.77 -0.53
C GLU A 156 0.24 -10.78 0.07
N ASN A 157 -0.74 -10.32 -0.69
CA ASN A 157 -2.12 -10.67 -0.44
C ASN A 157 -2.37 -12.07 -0.99
N PHE A 158 -2.38 -13.07 -0.10
CA PHE A 158 -2.53 -14.48 -0.46
C PHE A 158 -3.85 -14.75 -1.21
N LEU A 159 -4.88 -13.97 -0.93
CA LEU A 159 -6.20 -14.09 -1.57
C LEU A 159 -6.19 -13.65 -3.04
N CYS A 160 -5.18 -12.86 -3.47
CA CYS A 160 -4.99 -12.50 -4.87
C CYS A 160 -4.45 -13.64 -5.74
N ARG A 161 -4.05 -14.77 -5.15
CA ARG A 161 -3.54 -15.92 -5.91
C ARG A 161 -4.63 -16.53 -6.80
N GLN A 162 -4.19 -17.12 -7.91
CA GLN A 162 -5.07 -17.75 -8.89
C GLN A 162 -5.98 -18.85 -8.32
N ILE A 163 -5.61 -19.45 -7.17
CA ILE A 163 -6.41 -20.44 -6.44
C ILE A 163 -7.81 -19.90 -6.12
N PHE A 164 -7.91 -18.62 -5.79
CA PHE A 164 -9.18 -17.94 -5.49
C PHE A 164 -9.84 -17.32 -6.74
N LYS A 165 -9.16 -17.32 -7.90
CA LYS A 165 -9.67 -16.83 -9.19
C LYS A 165 -10.25 -17.94 -10.08
N GLY A 166 -10.75 -19.03 -9.49
CA GLY A 166 -11.55 -20.03 -10.19
C GLY A 166 -10.80 -21.13 -10.94
N ALA A 167 -9.46 -21.08 -11.04
CA ALA A 167 -8.70 -22.00 -11.88
C ALA A 167 -8.40 -23.37 -11.23
N THR A 168 -8.52 -23.52 -9.91
CA THR A 168 -8.19 -24.77 -9.20
C THR A 168 -9.14 -25.00 -8.02
N LYS A 169 -9.36 -26.28 -7.68
CA LYS A 169 -10.14 -26.62 -6.48
C LYS A 169 -9.37 -26.21 -5.22
N LEU A 170 -10.02 -25.43 -4.37
CA LEU A 170 -9.50 -25.09 -3.04
C LEU A 170 -9.21 -26.38 -2.26
N THR A 171 -7.97 -26.57 -1.82
CA THR A 171 -7.55 -27.75 -1.08
C THR A 171 -7.59 -27.48 0.43
N LYS A 172 -7.57 -28.55 1.23
CA LYS A 172 -7.49 -28.42 2.67
C LYS A 172 -6.19 -27.73 3.10
N ASP A 173 -5.10 -28.00 2.39
CA ASP A 173 -3.80 -27.38 2.69
C ASP A 173 -3.80 -25.87 2.40
N ASP A 174 -4.58 -25.40 1.40
CA ASP A 174 -4.74 -23.98 1.12
C ASP A 174 -5.48 -23.28 2.26
N ILE A 175 -6.53 -23.91 2.81
CA ILE A 175 -7.29 -23.39 3.94
C ILE A 175 -6.40 -23.31 5.18
N GLU A 176 -5.60 -24.35 5.45
CA GLU A 176 -4.64 -24.34 6.57
C GLU A 176 -3.61 -23.22 6.45
N ARG A 177 -3.10 -22.99 5.24
CA ARG A 177 -2.15 -21.90 4.97
C ARG A 177 -2.77 -20.52 5.17
N VAL A 178 -4.00 -20.30 4.66
CA VAL A 178 -4.72 -19.05 4.85
C VAL A 178 -4.99 -18.81 6.33
N PHE A 179 -5.47 -19.84 7.03
CA PHE A 179 -5.73 -19.73 8.47
C PHE A 179 -4.46 -19.36 9.24
N ALA A 180 -3.35 -20.06 9.01
CA ALA A 180 -2.06 -19.78 9.67
C ALA A 180 -1.45 -18.41 9.29
N LEU A 181 -1.87 -17.80 8.17
CA LEU A 181 -1.41 -16.47 7.79
C LEU A 181 -2.01 -15.38 8.68
N TYR A 182 -3.28 -15.57 9.10
CA TYR A 182 -4.02 -14.59 9.90
C TYR A 182 -4.04 -14.92 11.39
N ASP A 183 -4.20 -16.19 11.81
CA ASP A 183 -4.09 -16.65 13.20
C ASP A 183 -2.61 -16.60 13.65
N ARG A 184 -2.14 -15.41 14.02
CA ARG A 184 -0.73 -15.14 14.35
C ARG A 184 -0.37 -15.53 15.77
N ASP A 185 -1.32 -15.53 16.68
CA ASP A 185 -1.13 -15.96 18.06
C ASP A 185 -1.40 -17.46 18.27
N ASN A 186 -1.87 -18.15 17.20
CA ASN A 186 -2.19 -19.57 17.19
C ASN A 186 -3.24 -19.97 18.26
N ASN A 187 -4.21 -19.09 18.51
CA ASN A 187 -5.29 -19.38 19.46
C ASN A 187 -6.44 -20.20 18.84
N GLY A 188 -6.39 -20.43 17.51
CA GLY A 188 -7.36 -21.24 16.77
C GLY A 188 -8.58 -20.46 16.27
N SER A 189 -8.56 -19.14 16.37
CA SER A 189 -9.56 -18.21 15.84
C SER A 189 -8.89 -16.98 15.24
N ILE A 190 -9.57 -16.33 14.30
CA ILE A 190 -9.14 -15.06 13.70
C ILE A 190 -10.00 -13.97 14.34
N GLU A 191 -9.38 -13.08 15.12
CA GLU A 191 -10.07 -12.04 15.87
C GLU A 191 -9.31 -10.70 15.88
N ASN A 192 -9.97 -9.62 16.27
CA ASN A 192 -9.39 -8.29 16.42
C ASN A 192 -8.63 -7.83 15.14
N GLU A 193 -7.34 -7.48 15.25
CA GLU A 193 -6.50 -7.06 14.13
C GLU A 193 -6.26 -8.17 13.11
N GLU A 194 -6.34 -9.42 13.52
CA GLU A 194 -6.24 -10.57 12.62
C GLU A 194 -7.46 -10.62 11.69
N LEU A 195 -8.65 -10.44 12.26
CA LEU A 195 -9.89 -10.37 11.50
C LEU A 195 -9.88 -9.16 10.56
N ARG A 196 -9.52 -7.99 11.06
CA ARG A 196 -9.42 -6.77 10.24
C ARG A 196 -8.39 -6.91 9.12
N GLY A 197 -7.24 -7.54 9.38
CA GLY A 197 -6.24 -7.84 8.36
C GLY A 197 -6.77 -8.77 7.28
N PHE A 198 -7.50 -9.82 7.65
CA PHE A 198 -8.16 -10.72 6.71
C PHE A 198 -9.23 -9.99 5.89
N LEU A 199 -10.07 -9.19 6.53
CA LEU A 199 -11.15 -8.44 5.87
C LEU A 199 -10.59 -7.34 4.95
N LYS A 200 -9.50 -6.69 5.33
CA LYS A 200 -8.80 -5.74 4.46
C LYS A 200 -8.34 -6.43 3.17
N ASP A 201 -7.72 -7.59 3.26
CA ASP A 201 -7.26 -8.34 2.09
C ASP A 201 -8.42 -8.78 1.20
N LEU A 202 -9.58 -9.14 1.78
CA LEU A 202 -10.80 -9.42 1.04
C LEU A 202 -11.36 -8.17 0.37
N LEU A 203 -11.38 -7.05 1.09
CA LEU A 203 -11.92 -5.78 0.59
C LEU A 203 -11.11 -5.28 -0.61
N GLU A 204 -9.78 -5.45 -0.60
CA GLU A 204 -8.90 -5.13 -1.72
C GLU A 204 -9.21 -5.91 -3.01
N LEU A 205 -9.83 -7.08 -2.92
CA LEU A 205 -10.24 -7.84 -4.12
C LEU A 205 -11.43 -7.20 -4.83
N VAL A 206 -12.31 -6.51 -4.09
CA VAL A 206 -13.58 -5.97 -4.59
C VAL A 206 -13.56 -4.45 -4.72
N LYS A 207 -12.78 -3.74 -3.93
CA LYS A 207 -12.76 -2.28 -3.88
C LYS A 207 -11.32 -1.76 -3.84
N LYS A 208 -10.95 -0.90 -4.80
CA LYS A 208 -9.59 -0.33 -4.88
C LYS A 208 -9.38 0.87 -3.97
N ASP A 209 -10.47 1.55 -3.62
CA ASP A 209 -10.48 2.75 -2.80
C ASP A 209 -11.46 2.50 -1.65
N TYR A 210 -10.95 2.42 -0.42
CA TYR A 210 -11.69 2.05 0.77
C TYR A 210 -11.11 2.78 1.99
N ASP A 211 -11.97 3.07 2.94
CA ASP A 211 -11.66 3.69 4.21
C ASP A 211 -11.95 2.77 5.41
N ALA A 212 -11.83 3.29 6.62
CA ALA A 212 -12.08 2.54 7.84
C ALA A 212 -13.58 2.23 8.04
N VAL A 213 -14.47 3.08 7.51
CA VAL A 213 -15.93 2.87 7.57
C VAL A 213 -16.32 1.71 6.68
N ASP A 214 -15.79 1.67 5.44
CA ASP A 214 -15.98 0.55 4.52
C ASP A 214 -15.52 -0.78 5.15
N LEU A 215 -14.37 -0.78 5.83
CA LEU A 215 -13.86 -1.96 6.51
C LEU A 215 -14.77 -2.40 7.64
N GLN A 216 -15.29 -1.47 8.44
CA GLN A 216 -16.20 -1.76 9.54
C GLN A 216 -17.55 -2.29 9.02
N GLU A 217 -18.14 -1.68 8.00
CA GLU A 217 -19.38 -2.18 7.39
C GLU A 217 -19.21 -3.58 6.79
N PHE A 218 -18.04 -3.83 6.23
CA PHE A 218 -17.70 -5.14 5.69
C PHE A 218 -17.51 -6.16 6.81
N GLU A 219 -16.85 -5.81 7.92
CA GLU A 219 -16.71 -6.63 9.14
C GLU A 219 -18.09 -7.06 9.66
N GLU A 220 -18.99 -6.11 9.86
CA GLU A 220 -20.36 -6.38 10.32
C GLU A 220 -21.11 -7.31 9.36
N THR A 221 -20.93 -7.14 8.05
CA THR A 221 -21.60 -7.96 7.04
C THR A 221 -21.08 -9.40 7.05
N ILE A 222 -19.77 -9.58 7.13
CA ILE A 222 -19.14 -10.91 7.16
C ILE A 222 -19.49 -11.62 8.46
N LEU A 223 -19.40 -10.98 9.61
CA LEU A 223 -19.76 -11.58 10.90
C LEU A 223 -21.25 -11.97 10.93
N ARG A 224 -22.15 -11.10 10.45
CA ARG A 224 -23.57 -11.43 10.37
C ARG A 224 -23.87 -12.65 9.50
N GLY A 225 -23.10 -12.87 8.42
CA GLY A 225 -23.33 -13.96 7.46
C GLY A 225 -22.57 -15.24 7.75
N CYS A 226 -21.44 -15.16 8.42
CA CYS A 226 -20.47 -16.25 8.51
C CYS A 226 -20.09 -16.67 9.93
N ASP A 227 -20.27 -15.80 10.93
CA ASP A 227 -20.09 -16.13 12.35
C ASP A 227 -21.36 -16.84 12.87
N TYR A 228 -21.34 -18.17 12.85
CA TYR A 228 -22.52 -18.99 13.19
C TYR A 228 -22.78 -19.13 14.68
N ASP A 229 -21.72 -19.07 15.49
CA ASP A 229 -21.81 -19.17 16.95
C ASP A 229 -21.89 -17.81 17.64
N GLN A 230 -21.77 -16.72 16.85
CA GLN A 230 -21.90 -15.34 17.28
C GLN A 230 -20.90 -14.96 18.38
N ASP A 231 -19.68 -15.48 18.28
CA ASP A 231 -18.60 -15.17 19.22
C ASP A 231 -17.75 -13.94 18.83
N GLY A 232 -18.04 -13.35 17.66
CA GLY A 232 -17.33 -12.17 17.11
C GLY A 232 -15.97 -12.50 16.51
N LYS A 233 -15.70 -13.76 16.24
CA LYS A 233 -14.45 -14.27 15.69
C LYS A 233 -14.72 -15.12 14.45
N ILE A 234 -13.69 -15.48 13.74
CA ILE A 234 -13.77 -16.42 12.61
C ILE A 234 -12.96 -17.67 12.95
N SER A 235 -13.67 -18.76 13.20
CA SER A 235 -13.06 -20.07 13.36
C SER A 235 -12.58 -20.62 12.00
N LYS A 236 -11.74 -21.66 12.04
CA LYS A 236 -11.27 -22.33 10.81
C LYS A 236 -12.43 -22.87 9.94
N LYS A 237 -13.53 -23.30 10.56
CA LYS A 237 -14.71 -23.79 9.85
C LYS A 237 -15.42 -22.66 9.10
N GLU A 238 -15.59 -21.53 9.75
CA GLU A 238 -16.22 -20.34 9.18
C GLU A 238 -15.36 -19.74 8.07
N LEU A 239 -14.03 -19.64 8.29
CA LEU A 239 -13.10 -19.26 7.23
C LEU A 239 -13.24 -20.17 6.01
N THR A 240 -13.34 -21.49 6.23
CA THR A 240 -13.53 -22.44 5.11
C THR A 240 -14.79 -22.12 4.29
N MET A 241 -15.89 -21.76 4.96
CA MET A 241 -17.13 -21.40 4.28
C MET A 241 -16.99 -20.10 3.50
N ILE A 242 -16.32 -19.09 4.05
CA ILE A 242 -16.04 -17.83 3.37
C ILE A 242 -15.20 -18.07 2.10
N LEU A 243 -14.10 -18.81 2.22
CA LEU A 243 -13.21 -19.11 1.09
C LEU A 243 -13.90 -19.93 0.00
N LEU A 244 -14.76 -20.89 0.36
CA LEU A 244 -15.56 -21.66 -0.60
C LEU A 244 -16.61 -20.79 -1.31
N ALA A 245 -17.22 -19.83 -0.60
CA ALA A 245 -18.16 -18.89 -1.20
C ALA A 245 -17.46 -17.99 -2.23
N LEU A 246 -16.29 -17.43 -1.87
CA LEU A 246 -15.46 -16.63 -2.78
C LEU A 246 -15.03 -17.41 -4.03
N ALA A 247 -14.61 -18.68 -3.87
CA ALA A 247 -14.21 -19.49 -5.01
C ALA A 247 -15.38 -19.80 -5.96
N ARG A 248 -16.62 -19.85 -5.46
CA ARG A 248 -17.82 -20.07 -6.28
C ARG A 248 -18.25 -18.80 -7.03
N SER A 249 -18.26 -17.64 -6.37
CA SER A 249 -18.66 -16.38 -7.00
C SER A 249 -17.76 -16.02 -8.20
N ASN A 250 -16.47 -16.27 -8.08
CA ASN A 250 -15.52 -16.04 -9.18
C ASN A 250 -15.74 -16.98 -10.37
N GLN A 251 -16.21 -18.23 -10.14
CA GLN A 251 -16.54 -19.15 -11.23
C GLN A 251 -17.81 -18.74 -12.00
N GLU A 252 -18.78 -18.15 -11.32
CA GLU A 252 -20.01 -17.65 -11.94
C GLU A 252 -19.77 -16.41 -12.79
N GLU A 253 -18.86 -15.52 -12.38
CA GLU A 253 -18.46 -14.35 -13.16
C GLU A 253 -17.72 -14.75 -14.45
N GLU A 254 -16.78 -15.70 -14.39
CA GLU A 254 -16.06 -16.19 -15.58
C GLU A 254 -17.00 -16.93 -16.55
N ALA A 255 -17.98 -17.69 -16.05
CA ALA A 255 -18.96 -18.37 -16.87
C ALA A 255 -19.97 -17.42 -17.54
N SER A 256 -20.20 -16.24 -16.99
CA SER A 256 -21.09 -15.21 -17.56
C SER A 256 -20.40 -14.28 -18.55
N ALA A 257 -19.06 -14.28 -18.60
CA ALA A 257 -18.24 -13.45 -19.48
C ALA A 257 -17.82 -14.18 -20.79
N THR A 258 -18.17 -15.47 -20.94
CA THR A 258 -17.92 -16.30 -22.12
C THR A 258 -19.20 -16.54 -22.93
#